data_14180e99cf7b47e9e6e341818e59aff2
#
_entry.id   14180e99cf7b47e9e6e341818e59aff2
#
_cell.length_a   1.000
_cell.length_b   1.000
_cell.length_c   1.000
_cell.angle_alpha   90.00
_cell.angle_beta   90.00
_cell.angle_gamma   90.00
#
_symmetry.space_group_name_H-M   'P 1'
#
loop_
_entity.id
_entity.type
_entity.pdbx_description
1 polymer ?
#
loop_
_entity_poly.entity_id
_entity_poly.type
_entity_poly.pdbx_seq_one_letter_code
_entity_poly.pdbx_strand_id
1 'polypeptide(L)'
;MLGYLIEKEFKQIKRDFILPKLILLFPFIALILLPYAANFEFKDIRVVVVDNDKSSYSNQVLNKLRANTSININYIEDSYTKAMELIQEDRADMIINIPSGFEKDYIVNKKSNILIAVNTVNGMKGSISAMYAQNIISDFSHEKNSSIQVLNSPKMEIQPLYSFNKTLNYKFFMVPALMVMILTLICGFLPAFNIVGEKEKGNMEQINVSPVTKPVFILSKLIPYWIIGAIVISIGFLVAWLFYGITPQGSIFTVYLFSFIFTLAISGLGLVLSNYAQSYQQAVFMMFFFIMILILMSGLYTPFTSMPPWAQTIGSFSPLKYFIDVMRCVYLKGSNIVELLPQLYALLGFVVVVNTWAILSYRKKN
;
A
#
# COMPACT_ATOMS: atom_id res chain seq x y z
N MET A 1 -40.54 -3.44 11.19
CA MET A 1 -40.29 -2.37 10.21
C MET A 1 -38.88 -2.39 9.67
N LEU A 2 -37.81 -2.31 10.53
CA LEU A 2 -36.42 -2.36 10.11
C LEU A 2 -36.11 -3.60 9.25
N GLY A 3 -36.52 -4.81 9.64
CA GLY A 3 -36.25 -6.05 8.89
C GLY A 3 -36.82 -6.04 7.46
N TYR A 4 -38.04 -5.53 7.25
CA TYR A 4 -38.62 -5.40 5.90
C TYR A 4 -37.81 -4.42 5.01
N LEU A 5 -37.31 -3.33 5.59
CA LEU A 5 -36.48 -2.38 4.85
C LEU A 5 -35.14 -3.00 4.47
N ILE A 6 -34.49 -3.74 5.38
CA ILE A 6 -33.25 -4.46 5.09
C ILE A 6 -33.48 -5.52 4.01
N GLU A 7 -34.58 -6.29 4.10
CA GLU A 7 -34.95 -7.28 3.08
C GLU A 7 -35.17 -6.64 1.70
N LYS A 8 -35.83 -5.47 1.66
CA LYS A 8 -36.00 -4.67 0.44
C LYS A 8 -34.63 -4.33 -0.18
N GLU A 9 -33.69 -3.84 0.64
CA GLU A 9 -32.34 -3.45 0.16
C GLU A 9 -31.58 -4.68 -0.40
N PHE A 10 -31.59 -5.81 0.27
CA PHE A 10 -30.98 -7.03 -0.25
C PHE A 10 -31.62 -7.50 -1.56
N LYS A 11 -32.95 -7.44 -1.66
CA LYS A 11 -33.64 -7.76 -2.92
C LYS A 11 -33.26 -6.79 -4.03
N GLN A 12 -33.11 -5.51 -3.73
CA GLN A 12 -32.68 -4.48 -4.68
C GLN A 12 -31.25 -4.75 -5.17
N ILE A 13 -30.31 -5.01 -4.26
CA ILE A 13 -28.93 -5.37 -4.60
C ILE A 13 -28.90 -6.65 -5.46
N LYS A 14 -29.64 -7.69 -5.08
CA LYS A 14 -29.64 -8.97 -5.80
C LYS A 14 -30.25 -8.88 -7.21
N ARG A 15 -31.24 -8.00 -7.40
CA ARG A 15 -31.93 -7.79 -8.69
C ARG A 15 -31.18 -6.85 -9.62
N ASP A 16 -30.25 -6.08 -9.12
CA ASP A 16 -29.40 -5.23 -9.94
C ASP A 16 -28.43 -6.11 -10.75
N PHE A 17 -28.27 -5.78 -12.04
CA PHE A 17 -27.45 -6.57 -12.96
C PHE A 17 -25.94 -6.41 -12.69
N ILE A 18 -25.53 -5.26 -12.16
CA ILE A 18 -24.13 -4.86 -12.02
C ILE A 18 -23.62 -5.08 -10.59
N LEU A 19 -24.43 -4.71 -9.58
CA LEU A 19 -24.01 -4.68 -8.17
C LEU A 19 -23.48 -6.03 -7.66
N PRO A 20 -24.16 -7.19 -7.83
CA PRO A 20 -23.63 -8.45 -7.34
C PRO A 20 -22.30 -8.84 -8.01
N LYS A 21 -22.16 -8.55 -9.31
CA LYS A 21 -20.93 -8.82 -10.05
C LYS A 21 -19.79 -7.93 -9.57
N LEU A 22 -20.05 -6.66 -9.34
CA LEU A 22 -19.09 -5.71 -8.83
C LEU A 22 -18.63 -6.10 -7.41
N ILE A 23 -19.55 -6.50 -6.53
CA ILE A 23 -19.22 -6.93 -5.16
C ILE A 23 -18.33 -8.18 -5.15
N LEU A 24 -18.55 -9.13 -6.05
CA LEU A 24 -17.82 -10.40 -6.08
C LEU A 24 -16.57 -10.35 -6.97
N LEU A 25 -16.72 -9.88 -8.22
CA LEU A 25 -15.63 -9.91 -9.21
C LEU A 25 -14.59 -8.81 -8.98
N PHE A 26 -14.99 -7.59 -8.59
CA PHE A 26 -14.06 -6.49 -8.46
C PHE A 26 -12.98 -6.75 -7.40
N PRO A 27 -13.30 -7.21 -6.15
CA PRO A 27 -12.29 -7.57 -5.18
C PRO A 27 -11.33 -8.66 -5.69
N PHE A 28 -11.89 -9.68 -6.33
CA PHE A 28 -11.13 -10.79 -6.86
C PHE A 28 -10.15 -10.34 -7.94
N ILE A 29 -10.63 -9.61 -8.94
CA ILE A 29 -9.81 -9.11 -10.05
C ILE A 29 -8.77 -8.09 -9.54
N ALA A 30 -9.19 -7.14 -8.72
CA ALA A 30 -8.30 -6.08 -8.24
C ALA A 30 -7.17 -6.63 -7.36
N LEU A 31 -7.47 -7.58 -6.45
CA LEU A 31 -6.44 -8.21 -5.62
C LEU A 31 -5.46 -9.10 -6.41
N ILE A 32 -5.87 -9.62 -7.55
CA ILE A 32 -4.96 -10.37 -8.42
C ILE A 32 -4.13 -9.40 -9.27
N LEU A 33 -4.77 -8.46 -9.98
CA LEU A 33 -4.08 -7.62 -10.95
C LEU A 33 -3.16 -6.57 -10.31
N LEU A 34 -3.62 -5.86 -9.27
CA LEU A 34 -2.88 -4.73 -8.72
C LEU A 34 -1.52 -5.11 -8.12
N PRO A 35 -1.36 -6.21 -7.34
CA PRO A 35 -0.05 -6.59 -6.82
C PRO A 35 0.94 -7.05 -7.90
N TYR A 36 0.45 -7.53 -9.04
CA TYR A 36 1.31 -7.87 -10.18
C TYR A 36 1.65 -6.62 -11.01
N ALA A 37 0.70 -5.72 -11.20
CA ALA A 37 0.93 -4.47 -11.94
C ALA A 37 1.80 -3.48 -11.15
N ALA A 38 1.65 -3.43 -9.83
CA ALA A 38 2.42 -2.60 -8.92
C ALA A 38 3.59 -3.37 -8.28
N ASN A 39 4.26 -4.23 -9.06
CA ASN A 39 5.42 -4.94 -8.56
C ASN A 39 6.63 -3.99 -8.49
N PHE A 40 6.98 -3.55 -7.29
CA PHE A 40 8.18 -2.75 -7.01
C PHE A 40 9.40 -3.62 -6.64
N GLU A 41 9.38 -4.91 -6.94
CA GLU A 41 10.57 -5.75 -6.93
C GLU A 41 11.37 -5.49 -8.20
N PHE A 42 12.36 -4.64 -8.10
CA PHE A 42 13.29 -4.41 -9.21
C PHE A 42 14.31 -5.55 -9.26
N LYS A 43 14.00 -6.58 -10.07
CA LYS A 43 14.83 -7.79 -10.22
C LYS A 43 15.86 -7.68 -11.35
N ASP A 44 15.75 -6.66 -12.17
CA ASP A 44 16.63 -6.47 -13.34
C ASP A 44 17.12 -5.03 -13.38
N ILE A 45 18.09 -4.73 -12.49
CA ILE A 45 18.77 -3.45 -12.46
C ILE A 45 19.88 -3.51 -13.50
N ARG A 46 19.68 -2.81 -14.61
CA ARG A 46 20.66 -2.73 -15.71
C ARG A 46 21.80 -1.81 -15.33
N VAL A 47 22.98 -2.37 -15.19
CA VAL A 47 24.16 -1.64 -14.74
C VAL A 47 25.17 -1.48 -15.86
N VAL A 48 25.70 -0.27 -15.99
CA VAL A 48 26.90 0.03 -16.77
C VAL A 48 28.07 0.20 -15.82
N VAL A 49 29.15 -0.48 -16.09
CA VAL A 49 30.40 -0.33 -15.32
C VAL A 49 31.41 0.43 -16.14
N VAL A 50 32.06 1.42 -15.52
CA VAL A 50 33.21 2.10 -16.04
C VAL A 50 34.38 1.75 -15.13
N ASP A 51 35.24 0.80 -15.57
CA ASP A 51 36.40 0.35 -14.80
C ASP A 51 37.67 0.93 -15.39
N ASN A 52 38.13 2.03 -14.78
CA ASN A 52 39.38 2.70 -15.18
C ASN A 52 40.60 2.15 -14.45
N ASP A 53 40.42 1.27 -13.45
CA ASP A 53 41.52 0.69 -12.68
C ASP A 53 42.01 -0.66 -13.26
N LYS A 54 41.07 -1.47 -13.74
CA LYS A 54 41.32 -2.81 -14.33
C LYS A 54 42.21 -3.71 -13.43
N SER A 55 42.10 -3.51 -12.14
CA SER A 55 42.92 -4.18 -11.11
C SER A 55 42.29 -5.49 -10.63
N SER A 56 43.02 -6.22 -9.77
CA SER A 56 42.49 -7.39 -9.09
C SER A 56 41.30 -7.06 -8.18
N TYR A 57 41.36 -5.90 -7.50
CA TYR A 57 40.30 -5.45 -6.59
C TYR A 57 39.05 -4.98 -7.35
N SER A 58 39.24 -4.25 -8.47
CA SER A 58 38.08 -3.87 -9.31
C SER A 58 37.32 -5.09 -9.84
N ASN A 59 38.09 -6.11 -10.33
CA ASN A 59 37.48 -7.37 -10.79
C ASN A 59 36.72 -8.12 -9.68
N GLN A 60 37.19 -8.09 -8.43
CA GLN A 60 36.48 -8.71 -7.31
C GLN A 60 35.20 -7.97 -6.99
N VAL A 61 35.15 -6.63 -7.05
CA VAL A 61 33.92 -5.84 -6.92
C VAL A 61 32.93 -6.22 -8.03
N LEU A 62 33.40 -6.31 -9.28
CA LEU A 62 32.57 -6.72 -10.41
C LEU A 62 31.98 -8.13 -10.23
N ASN A 63 32.76 -9.07 -9.75
CA ASN A 63 32.31 -10.43 -9.50
C ASN A 63 31.24 -10.48 -8.40
N LYS A 64 31.37 -9.68 -7.33
CA LYS A 64 30.35 -9.57 -6.29
C LYS A 64 29.05 -8.95 -6.83
N LEU A 65 29.16 -7.93 -7.69
CA LEU A 65 27.99 -7.34 -8.35
C LEU A 65 27.29 -8.36 -9.25
N ARG A 66 28.05 -9.15 -10.05
CA ARG A 66 27.49 -10.21 -10.90
C ARG A 66 26.85 -11.35 -10.12
N ALA A 67 27.31 -11.64 -8.92
CA ALA A 67 26.75 -12.67 -8.06
C ALA A 67 25.37 -12.30 -7.50
N ASN A 68 24.98 -11.03 -7.57
CA ASN A 68 23.67 -10.58 -7.10
C ASN A 68 22.61 -10.77 -8.18
N THR A 69 21.54 -11.49 -7.85
CA THR A 69 20.44 -11.84 -8.77
C THR A 69 19.59 -10.63 -9.23
N SER A 70 19.69 -9.50 -8.53
CA SER A 70 18.93 -8.29 -8.85
C SER A 70 19.72 -7.31 -9.72
N ILE A 71 21.04 -7.53 -9.90
CA ILE A 71 21.93 -6.67 -10.68
C ILE A 71 22.34 -7.42 -11.95
N ASN A 72 22.16 -6.76 -13.09
CA ASN A 72 22.61 -7.25 -14.38
C ASN A 72 23.60 -6.26 -14.99
N ILE A 73 24.87 -6.68 -15.13
CA ILE A 73 25.90 -5.85 -15.79
C ILE A 73 25.77 -6.05 -17.28
N ASN A 74 25.08 -5.11 -17.94
CA ASN A 74 24.78 -5.19 -19.36
C ASN A 74 25.90 -4.61 -20.24
N TYR A 75 26.59 -3.60 -19.71
CA TYR A 75 27.62 -2.86 -20.47
C TYR A 75 28.84 -2.60 -19.59
N ILE A 76 29.99 -2.66 -20.21
CA ILE A 76 31.29 -2.21 -19.63
C ILE A 76 31.84 -1.19 -20.62
N GLU A 77 32.01 0.06 -20.16
CA GLU A 77 32.44 1.18 -20.96
C GLU A 77 33.79 1.75 -20.42
N ASP A 78 34.56 2.34 -21.29
CA ASP A 78 35.83 2.98 -20.90
C ASP A 78 35.64 4.45 -20.49
N SER A 79 34.46 5.02 -20.67
CA SER A 79 34.21 6.44 -20.39
C SER A 79 32.86 6.64 -19.68
N TYR A 80 32.90 7.50 -18.66
CA TYR A 80 31.69 7.94 -17.97
C TYR A 80 30.66 8.62 -18.90
N THR A 81 31.15 9.38 -19.92
CA THR A 81 30.28 10.04 -20.88
C THR A 81 29.44 9.04 -21.68
N LYS A 82 30.07 7.98 -22.19
CA LYS A 82 29.35 6.91 -22.91
C LYS A 82 28.36 6.16 -22.00
N ALA A 83 28.77 5.92 -20.76
CA ALA A 83 27.89 5.31 -19.79
C ALA A 83 26.63 6.20 -19.49
N MET A 84 26.82 7.51 -19.46
CA MET A 84 25.71 8.47 -19.27
C MET A 84 24.77 8.50 -20.48
N GLU A 85 25.29 8.36 -21.71
CA GLU A 85 24.45 8.24 -22.92
C GLU A 85 23.53 7.02 -22.81
N LEU A 86 24.01 5.88 -22.31
CA LEU A 86 23.19 4.69 -22.11
C LEU A 86 22.07 4.89 -21.07
N ILE A 87 22.31 5.72 -20.05
CA ILE A 87 21.22 6.12 -19.12
C ILE A 87 20.21 7.02 -19.82
N GLN A 88 20.65 7.99 -20.63
CA GLN A 88 19.78 8.91 -21.36
C GLN A 88 18.92 8.16 -22.40
N GLU A 89 19.45 7.11 -23.02
CA GLU A 89 18.73 6.22 -23.93
C GLU A 89 17.82 5.18 -23.22
N ASP A 90 17.70 5.25 -21.89
CA ASP A 90 16.98 4.27 -21.06
C ASP A 90 17.42 2.81 -21.25
N ARG A 91 18.70 2.61 -21.59
CA ARG A 91 19.33 1.29 -21.74
C ARG A 91 20.02 0.81 -20.48
N ALA A 92 20.27 1.72 -19.52
CA ALA A 92 20.85 1.45 -18.22
C ALA A 92 20.12 2.20 -17.11
N ASP A 93 20.12 1.63 -15.92
CA ASP A 93 19.48 2.18 -14.72
C ASP A 93 20.52 2.77 -13.75
N MET A 94 21.79 2.31 -13.81
CA MET A 94 22.83 2.71 -12.89
C MET A 94 24.22 2.64 -13.56
N ILE A 95 25.07 3.58 -13.19
CA ILE A 95 26.51 3.57 -13.54
C ILE A 95 27.32 3.31 -12.26
N ILE A 96 28.26 2.39 -12.33
CA ILE A 96 29.27 2.18 -11.30
C ILE A 96 30.60 2.55 -11.93
N ASN A 97 31.23 3.66 -11.47
CA ASN A 97 32.48 4.13 -11.97
C ASN A 97 33.59 3.87 -10.93
N ILE A 98 34.55 3.04 -11.30
CA ILE A 98 35.75 2.70 -10.52
C ILE A 98 36.90 3.55 -11.07
N PRO A 99 37.43 4.50 -10.29
CA PRO A 99 38.49 5.39 -10.77
C PRO A 99 39.83 4.65 -10.93
N SER A 100 40.71 5.20 -11.73
CA SER A 100 42.08 4.73 -11.83
C SER A 100 42.83 4.88 -10.51
N GLY A 101 43.63 3.89 -10.14
CA GLY A 101 44.34 3.85 -8.86
C GLY A 101 43.48 3.36 -7.68
N PHE A 102 42.30 2.82 -7.93
CA PHE A 102 41.38 2.32 -6.90
C PHE A 102 42.05 1.30 -5.95
N GLU A 103 42.74 0.29 -6.49
CA GLU A 103 43.44 -0.73 -5.67
C GLU A 103 44.60 -0.11 -4.88
N LYS A 104 45.38 0.74 -5.49
CA LYS A 104 46.53 1.43 -4.86
C LYS A 104 46.05 2.29 -3.69
N ASP A 105 45.05 3.12 -3.91
CA ASP A 105 44.50 4.00 -2.86
C ASP A 105 43.85 3.20 -1.72
N TYR A 106 43.18 2.10 -2.05
CA TYR A 106 42.61 1.23 -1.04
C TYR A 106 43.66 0.56 -0.15
N ILE A 107 44.77 0.08 -0.74
CA ILE A 107 45.86 -0.58 -0.01
C ILE A 107 46.67 0.43 0.82
N VAL A 108 47.06 1.54 0.22
CA VAL A 108 47.96 2.55 0.82
C VAL A 108 47.21 3.44 1.80
N ASN A 109 46.10 4.02 1.36
CA ASN A 109 45.35 5.03 2.11
C ASN A 109 44.22 4.45 2.92
N LYS A 110 43.91 3.14 2.78
CA LYS A 110 42.77 2.45 3.34
C LYS A 110 41.41 3.15 3.04
N LYS A 111 41.38 3.95 2.00
CA LYS A 111 40.21 4.69 1.52
C LYS A 111 40.25 4.73 0.01
N SER A 112 39.19 4.37 -0.62
CA SER A 112 38.97 4.57 -2.04
C SER A 112 37.49 4.88 -2.29
N ASN A 113 37.20 5.58 -3.39
CA ASN A 113 35.88 6.03 -3.73
C ASN A 113 35.38 5.32 -4.99
N ILE A 114 34.18 4.79 -4.95
CA ILE A 114 33.44 4.32 -6.14
C ILE A 114 32.29 5.27 -6.33
N LEU A 115 32.10 5.81 -7.53
CA LEU A 115 30.98 6.63 -7.86
C LEU A 115 29.83 5.75 -8.32
N ILE A 116 28.65 5.88 -7.64
CA ILE A 116 27.40 5.26 -8.04
C ILE A 116 26.48 6.38 -8.53
N ALA A 117 26.16 6.38 -9.82
CA ALA A 117 25.17 7.28 -10.41
C ALA A 117 23.94 6.47 -10.84
N VAL A 118 22.75 6.91 -10.47
CA VAL A 118 21.49 6.19 -10.73
C VAL A 118 20.53 7.03 -11.54
N ASN A 119 19.77 6.37 -12.40
CA ASN A 119 18.65 6.99 -13.09
C ASN A 119 17.50 7.21 -12.08
N THR A 120 17.19 8.47 -11.79
CA THR A 120 16.16 8.86 -10.83
C THR A 120 14.84 9.27 -11.49
N VAL A 121 14.67 9.04 -12.79
CA VAL A 121 13.36 9.24 -13.47
C VAL A 121 12.29 8.42 -12.74
N ASN A 122 12.61 7.20 -12.35
CA ASN A 122 11.85 6.45 -11.34
C ASN A 122 12.60 6.53 -10.01
N GLY A 123 12.22 7.48 -9.15
CA GLY A 123 12.92 7.73 -7.89
C GLY A 123 13.00 6.53 -6.95
N MET A 124 12.00 5.65 -6.97
CA MET A 124 11.98 4.43 -6.17
C MET A 124 12.97 3.39 -6.71
N LYS A 125 12.99 3.16 -8.03
CA LYS A 125 13.96 2.27 -8.68
C LYS A 125 15.38 2.78 -8.45
N GLY A 126 15.62 4.07 -8.62
CA GLY A 126 16.92 4.68 -8.39
C GLY A 126 17.42 4.50 -6.96
N SER A 127 16.58 4.78 -5.96
CA SER A 127 16.94 4.64 -4.54
C SER A 127 17.27 3.20 -4.16
N ILE A 128 16.48 2.23 -4.61
CA ILE A 128 16.70 0.80 -4.33
C ILE A 128 17.95 0.30 -5.04
N SER A 129 18.19 0.73 -6.28
CA SER A 129 19.39 0.36 -7.04
C SER A 129 20.67 0.89 -6.36
N ALA A 130 20.64 2.15 -5.91
CA ALA A 130 21.76 2.73 -5.17
C ALA A 130 22.04 1.98 -3.87
N MET A 131 20.99 1.63 -3.11
CA MET A 131 21.10 0.89 -1.85
C MET A 131 21.70 -0.52 -2.07
N TYR A 132 21.30 -1.23 -3.12
CA TYR A 132 21.86 -2.55 -3.43
C TYR A 132 23.35 -2.45 -3.79
N ALA A 133 23.74 -1.52 -4.66
CA ALA A 133 25.13 -1.31 -5.02
C ALA A 133 25.98 -0.90 -3.81
N GLN A 134 25.47 0.00 -2.98
CA GLN A 134 26.16 0.46 -1.78
C GLN A 134 26.38 -0.69 -0.79
N ASN A 135 25.38 -1.53 -0.55
CA ASN A 135 25.53 -2.69 0.35
C ASN A 135 26.57 -3.67 -0.16
N ILE A 136 26.56 -4.01 -1.47
CA ILE A 136 27.53 -4.95 -2.06
C ILE A 136 28.97 -4.40 -1.97
N ILE A 137 29.15 -3.10 -2.23
CA ILE A 137 30.45 -2.46 -2.14
C ILE A 137 30.92 -2.34 -0.69
N SER A 138 30.01 -2.06 0.25
CA SER A 138 30.30 -2.04 1.66
C SER A 138 30.76 -3.41 2.17
N ASP A 139 30.04 -4.48 1.79
CA ASP A 139 30.40 -5.86 2.13
C ASP A 139 31.77 -6.25 1.61
N PHE A 140 32.14 -5.82 0.37
CA PHE A 140 33.47 -5.98 -0.16
C PHE A 140 34.53 -5.28 0.69
N SER A 141 34.27 -4.04 1.10
CA SER A 141 35.18 -3.26 1.95
C SER A 141 35.39 -3.92 3.32
N HIS A 142 34.34 -4.40 3.94
CA HIS A 142 34.37 -5.11 5.25
C HIS A 142 35.20 -6.40 5.15
N GLU A 143 34.99 -7.22 4.12
CA GLU A 143 35.71 -8.47 3.91
C GLU A 143 37.23 -8.23 3.74
N LYS A 144 37.62 -7.22 2.97
CA LYS A 144 39.01 -6.87 2.76
C LYS A 144 39.69 -6.30 4.00
N ASN A 145 39.02 -5.42 4.73
CA ASN A 145 39.55 -4.89 5.99
C ASN A 145 39.72 -5.99 7.04
N SER A 146 38.85 -6.99 7.08
CA SER A 146 38.97 -8.15 7.95
C SER A 146 40.13 -9.06 7.58
N SER A 147 40.51 -9.14 6.31
CA SER A 147 41.63 -9.96 5.82
C SER A 147 43.02 -9.35 6.13
N ILE A 148 43.08 -8.03 6.31
CA ILE A 148 44.31 -7.29 6.64
C ILE A 148 44.57 -7.23 8.15
N GLN A 149 43.58 -7.42 8.98
CA GLN A 149 43.67 -7.44 10.45
C GLN A 149 43.58 -8.88 11.01
N VAL A 150 44.51 -9.72 10.62
CA VAL A 150 44.74 -10.98 11.34
C VAL A 150 45.64 -10.67 12.53
N LEU A 151 45.03 -10.29 13.67
CA LEU A 151 45.44 -10.59 15.04
C LEU A 151 44.55 -9.79 16.01
N ASN A 152 43.58 -10.50 16.63
CA ASN A 152 42.90 -10.09 17.87
C ASN A 152 41.82 -8.96 17.86
N SER A 153 41.02 -8.83 16.82
CA SER A 153 39.75 -8.10 16.99
C SER A 153 38.57 -9.06 16.83
N PRO A 154 37.56 -9.07 17.73
CA PRO A 154 36.36 -9.87 17.55
C PRO A 154 35.71 -9.47 16.22
N LYS A 155 35.53 -10.45 15.32
CA LYS A 155 34.83 -10.25 14.07
C LYS A 155 33.38 -9.88 14.41
N MET A 156 32.98 -8.63 14.21
CA MET A 156 31.61 -8.24 14.28
C MET A 156 30.96 -8.56 12.93
N GLU A 157 30.35 -9.74 12.84
CA GLU A 157 29.58 -10.16 11.68
C GLU A 157 28.16 -9.57 11.81
N ILE A 158 27.87 -8.53 11.04
CA ILE A 158 26.54 -7.96 10.99
C ILE A 158 25.71 -8.82 10.05
N GLN A 159 24.85 -9.69 10.62
CA GLN A 159 23.86 -10.43 9.88
C GLN A 159 22.55 -9.66 9.95
N PRO A 160 22.06 -9.06 8.84
CA PRO A 160 20.77 -8.39 8.83
C PRO A 160 19.66 -9.43 9.04
N LEU A 161 18.95 -9.35 10.17
CA LEU A 161 17.79 -10.17 10.44
C LEU A 161 16.52 -9.45 9.95
N TYR A 162 15.98 -9.89 8.84
CA TYR A 162 14.69 -9.40 8.37
C TYR A 162 13.57 -10.11 9.13
N SER A 163 13.03 -9.45 10.17
CA SER A 163 11.85 -9.91 10.90
C SER A 163 10.60 -9.64 10.04
N PHE A 164 9.58 -10.48 10.14
CA PHE A 164 8.24 -10.31 9.53
C PHE A 164 8.12 -10.44 7.99
N ASN A 165 9.09 -10.06 7.18
CA ASN A 165 9.12 -10.29 5.74
C ASN A 165 10.53 -10.73 5.32
N LYS A 166 10.86 -11.98 5.59
CA LYS A 166 12.21 -12.55 5.37
C LYS A 166 12.65 -12.52 3.91
N THR A 167 11.71 -12.57 2.99
CA THR A 167 11.96 -12.57 1.54
C THR A 167 11.93 -11.19 0.93
N LEU A 168 11.65 -10.14 1.73
CA LEU A 168 11.44 -8.76 1.27
C LEU A 168 10.44 -8.65 0.11
N ASN A 169 9.51 -9.59 0.01
CA ASN A 169 8.53 -9.63 -1.06
C ASN A 169 7.49 -8.53 -0.86
N TYR A 170 7.41 -7.62 -1.82
CA TYR A 170 6.51 -6.47 -1.79
C TYR A 170 5.03 -6.87 -1.74
N LYS A 171 4.66 -8.04 -2.28
CA LYS A 171 3.28 -8.53 -2.27
C LYS A 171 2.75 -8.73 -0.85
N PHE A 172 3.60 -9.21 0.08
CA PHE A 172 3.23 -9.36 1.50
C PHE A 172 2.83 -8.03 2.17
N PHE A 173 3.47 -6.94 1.74
CA PHE A 173 3.18 -5.60 2.23
C PHE A 173 1.94 -4.99 1.56
N MET A 174 1.76 -5.25 0.26
CA MET A 174 0.74 -4.61 -0.57
C MET A 174 -0.65 -5.26 -0.43
N VAL A 175 -0.72 -6.60 -0.40
CA VAL A 175 -2.00 -7.33 -0.41
C VAL A 175 -2.91 -6.96 0.76
N PRO A 176 -2.46 -6.93 2.03
CA PRO A 176 -3.32 -6.51 3.15
C PRO A 176 -3.82 -5.07 3.01
N ALA A 177 -2.99 -4.16 2.50
CA ALA A 177 -3.37 -2.77 2.29
C ALA A 177 -4.38 -2.61 1.13
N LEU A 178 -4.25 -3.40 0.06
CA LEU A 178 -5.23 -3.43 -1.02
C LEU A 178 -6.59 -3.96 -0.58
N MET A 179 -6.63 -4.91 0.34
CA MET A 179 -7.90 -5.37 0.93
C MET A 179 -8.65 -4.21 1.59
N VAL A 180 -7.95 -3.34 2.32
CA VAL A 180 -8.53 -2.13 2.91
C VAL A 180 -9.02 -1.16 1.83
N MET A 181 -8.22 -0.94 0.79
CA MET A 181 -8.61 -0.05 -0.32
C MET A 181 -9.90 -0.53 -0.99
N ILE A 182 -9.99 -1.82 -1.30
CA ILE A 182 -11.17 -2.39 -1.95
C ILE A 182 -12.39 -2.32 -1.04
N LEU A 183 -12.23 -2.61 0.25
CA LEU A 183 -13.28 -2.45 1.23
C LEU A 183 -13.77 -1.00 1.29
N THR A 184 -12.87 -0.03 1.24
CA THR A 184 -13.18 1.40 1.19
C THR A 184 -14.00 1.76 -0.03
N LEU A 185 -13.58 1.28 -1.21
CA LEU A 185 -14.30 1.54 -2.45
C LEU A 185 -15.72 0.96 -2.40
N ILE A 186 -15.87 -0.28 -2.01
CA ILE A 186 -17.19 -0.93 -2.00
C ILE A 186 -18.09 -0.34 -0.90
N CYS A 187 -17.63 -0.30 0.34
CA CYS A 187 -18.44 0.12 1.48
C CYS A 187 -18.59 1.64 1.60
N GLY A 188 -17.80 2.43 0.87
CA GLY A 188 -17.96 3.87 0.77
C GLY A 188 -18.89 4.28 -0.38
N PHE A 189 -18.60 3.80 -1.61
CA PHE A 189 -19.36 4.21 -2.79
C PHE A 189 -20.77 3.63 -2.85
N LEU A 190 -20.97 2.33 -2.57
CA LEU A 190 -22.26 1.70 -2.78
C LEU A 190 -23.38 2.27 -1.91
N PRO A 191 -23.19 2.53 -0.60
CA PRO A 191 -24.22 3.19 0.20
C PRO A 191 -24.56 4.59 -0.31
N ALA A 192 -23.53 5.38 -0.72
CA ALA A 192 -23.73 6.71 -1.25
C ALA A 192 -24.57 6.69 -2.53
N PHE A 193 -24.24 5.79 -3.46
CA PHE A 193 -24.95 5.66 -4.73
C PHE A 193 -26.37 5.16 -4.57
N ASN A 194 -26.59 4.24 -3.64
CA ASN A 194 -27.95 3.76 -3.33
C ASN A 194 -28.85 4.90 -2.85
N ILE A 195 -28.35 5.73 -1.93
CA ILE A 195 -29.15 6.83 -1.36
C ILE A 195 -29.40 7.91 -2.42
N VAL A 196 -28.38 8.30 -3.19
CA VAL A 196 -28.55 9.33 -4.23
C VAL A 196 -29.43 8.82 -5.36
N GLY A 197 -29.31 7.56 -5.75
CA GLY A 197 -30.19 6.95 -6.74
C GLY A 197 -31.66 6.94 -6.33
N GLU A 198 -31.97 6.79 -5.03
CA GLU A 198 -33.35 6.93 -4.52
C GLU A 198 -33.80 8.39 -4.50
N LYS A 199 -32.89 9.35 -4.26
CA LYS A 199 -33.21 10.78 -4.39
C LYS A 199 -33.60 11.15 -5.82
N GLU A 200 -32.81 10.73 -6.81
CA GLU A 200 -33.09 11.04 -8.23
C GLU A 200 -34.40 10.42 -8.71
N LYS A 201 -34.74 9.22 -8.22
CA LYS A 201 -36.00 8.55 -8.56
C LYS A 201 -37.23 9.12 -7.84
N GLY A 202 -37.07 10.09 -6.94
CA GLY A 202 -38.13 10.65 -6.12
C GLY A 202 -38.65 9.74 -5.00
N ASN A 203 -38.07 8.56 -4.81
CA ASN A 203 -38.50 7.60 -3.78
C ASN A 203 -38.30 8.13 -2.36
N MET A 204 -37.38 9.10 -2.18
CA MET A 204 -37.14 9.73 -0.88
C MET A 204 -38.33 10.51 -0.37
N GLU A 205 -39.18 11.09 -1.26
CA GLU A 205 -40.37 11.82 -0.87
C GLU A 205 -41.42 10.85 -0.26
N GLN A 206 -41.59 9.68 -0.85
CA GLN A 206 -42.49 8.64 -0.31
C GLN A 206 -42.01 8.15 1.07
N ILE A 207 -40.69 8.03 1.28
CA ILE A 207 -40.12 7.63 2.57
C ILE A 207 -40.31 8.74 3.61
N ASN A 208 -40.20 10.00 3.21
CA ASN A 208 -40.35 11.14 4.11
C ASN A 208 -41.77 11.28 4.68
N VAL A 209 -42.83 10.89 3.93
CA VAL A 209 -44.22 10.87 4.40
C VAL A 209 -44.58 9.59 5.17
N SER A 210 -43.69 8.58 5.14
CA SER A 210 -43.90 7.33 5.88
C SER A 210 -43.56 7.47 7.37
N PRO A 211 -44.13 6.63 8.26
CA PRO A 211 -43.85 6.66 9.70
C PRO A 211 -42.47 6.12 10.08
N VAL A 212 -41.55 5.99 9.12
CA VAL A 212 -40.17 5.53 9.35
C VAL A 212 -39.35 6.63 10.00
N THR A 213 -38.71 6.32 11.15
CA THR A 213 -37.79 7.23 11.81
C THR A 213 -36.46 7.30 11.09
N LYS A 214 -35.75 8.47 11.15
CA LYS A 214 -34.47 8.69 10.51
C LYS A 214 -33.42 7.61 10.83
N PRO A 215 -33.21 7.21 12.11
CA PRO A 215 -32.24 6.16 12.44
C PRO A 215 -32.56 4.81 11.80
N VAL A 216 -33.86 4.42 11.79
CA VAL A 216 -34.30 3.17 11.18
C VAL A 216 -34.03 3.16 9.67
N PHE A 217 -34.30 4.27 9.00
CA PHE A 217 -34.00 4.43 7.58
C PHE A 217 -32.49 4.32 7.31
N ILE A 218 -31.65 5.06 8.04
CA ILE A 218 -30.20 5.04 7.88
C ILE A 218 -29.63 3.63 8.13
N LEU A 219 -30.02 2.99 9.23
CA LEU A 219 -29.59 1.63 9.56
C LEU A 219 -30.01 0.61 8.49
N SER A 220 -31.24 0.72 7.97
CA SER A 220 -31.71 -0.18 6.91
C SER A 220 -30.87 -0.08 5.64
N LYS A 221 -30.32 1.10 5.35
CA LYS A 221 -29.42 1.34 4.22
C LYS A 221 -28.00 0.83 4.46
N LEU A 222 -27.47 0.97 5.67
CA LEU A 222 -26.08 0.66 5.96
C LEU A 222 -25.84 -0.82 6.29
N ILE A 223 -26.75 -1.49 6.99
CA ILE A 223 -26.60 -2.89 7.41
C ILE A 223 -26.25 -3.85 6.25
N PRO A 224 -26.92 -3.79 5.06
CA PRO A 224 -26.56 -4.64 3.95
C PRO A 224 -25.09 -4.46 3.52
N TYR A 225 -24.59 -3.22 3.52
CA TYR A 225 -23.20 -2.94 3.13
C TYR A 225 -22.18 -3.35 4.20
N TRP A 226 -22.55 -3.43 5.46
CA TRP A 226 -21.71 -4.01 6.50
C TRP A 226 -21.53 -5.52 6.31
N ILE A 227 -22.60 -6.21 5.92
CA ILE A 227 -22.54 -7.64 5.58
C ILE A 227 -21.71 -7.85 4.30
N ILE A 228 -21.90 -6.99 3.30
CA ILE A 228 -21.09 -7.01 2.08
C ILE A 228 -19.61 -6.78 2.41
N GLY A 229 -19.30 -5.87 3.34
CA GLY A 229 -17.93 -5.64 3.81
C GLY A 229 -17.27 -6.90 4.38
N ALA A 230 -18.01 -7.68 5.18
CA ALA A 230 -17.54 -8.97 5.68
C ALA A 230 -17.29 -9.99 4.55
N ILE A 231 -18.15 -10.01 3.53
CA ILE A 231 -17.97 -10.85 2.32
C ILE A 231 -16.71 -10.42 1.55
N VAL A 232 -16.51 -9.13 1.34
CA VAL A 232 -15.35 -8.57 0.62
C VAL A 232 -14.03 -8.94 1.32
N ILE A 233 -13.98 -8.83 2.64
CA ILE A 233 -12.80 -9.25 3.41
C ILE A 233 -12.59 -10.76 3.32
N SER A 234 -13.65 -11.57 3.34
CA SER A 234 -13.56 -13.02 3.16
C SER A 234 -13.00 -13.40 1.78
N ILE A 235 -13.43 -12.70 0.73
CA ILE A 235 -12.86 -12.84 -0.62
C ILE A 235 -11.38 -12.44 -0.59
N GLY A 236 -11.04 -11.37 0.11
CA GLY A 236 -9.66 -10.94 0.29
C GLY A 236 -8.78 -12.01 0.94
N PHE A 237 -9.25 -12.65 2.00
CA PHE A 237 -8.56 -13.79 2.62
C PHE A 237 -8.35 -14.95 1.65
N LEU A 238 -9.40 -15.30 0.91
CA LEU A 238 -9.35 -16.40 -0.04
C LEU A 238 -8.33 -16.12 -1.16
N VAL A 239 -8.33 -14.92 -1.73
CA VAL A 239 -7.37 -14.52 -2.77
C VAL A 239 -5.95 -14.47 -2.22
N ALA A 240 -5.75 -13.88 -1.02
CA ALA A 240 -4.45 -13.82 -0.37
C ALA A 240 -3.84 -15.21 -0.14
N TRP A 241 -4.65 -16.16 0.27
CA TRP A 241 -4.24 -17.53 0.49
C TRP A 241 -3.98 -18.28 -0.83
N LEU A 242 -4.92 -18.26 -1.79
CA LEU A 242 -4.82 -19.04 -3.02
C LEU A 242 -3.72 -18.57 -3.98
N PHE A 243 -3.59 -17.25 -4.16
CA PHE A 243 -2.70 -16.69 -5.19
C PHE A 243 -1.33 -16.27 -4.66
N TYR A 244 -1.25 -15.96 -3.37
CA TYR A 244 -0.02 -15.43 -2.77
C TYR A 244 0.54 -16.31 -1.66
N GLY A 245 -0.22 -17.32 -1.20
CA GLY A 245 0.17 -18.13 -0.04
C GLY A 245 0.27 -17.32 1.26
N ILE A 246 -0.39 -16.15 1.32
CA ILE A 246 -0.31 -15.23 2.44
C ILE A 246 -1.47 -15.49 3.38
N THR A 247 -1.15 -15.86 4.62
CA THR A 247 -2.12 -16.00 5.70
C THR A 247 -1.81 -15.01 6.82
N PRO A 248 -2.82 -14.48 7.54
CA PRO A 248 -2.55 -13.64 8.69
C PRO A 248 -1.81 -14.43 9.77
N GLN A 249 -0.73 -13.84 10.30
CA GLN A 249 0.03 -14.42 11.42
C GLN A 249 -0.71 -14.27 12.75
N GLY A 250 -1.57 -13.24 12.85
CA GLY A 250 -2.40 -12.97 14.01
C GLY A 250 -3.82 -13.50 13.87
N SER A 251 -4.69 -13.12 14.81
CA SER A 251 -6.06 -13.60 14.88
C SER A 251 -6.92 -13.04 13.72
N ILE A 252 -7.56 -13.95 12.98
CA ILE A 252 -8.54 -13.61 11.95
C ILE A 252 -9.73 -12.83 12.54
N PHE A 253 -10.13 -13.15 13.78
CA PHE A 253 -11.18 -12.43 14.49
C PHE A 253 -10.84 -10.95 14.65
N THR A 254 -9.59 -10.62 14.97
CA THR A 254 -9.10 -9.24 15.05
C THR A 254 -9.32 -8.50 13.72
N VAL A 255 -9.01 -9.12 12.59
CA VAL A 255 -9.23 -8.52 11.28
C VAL A 255 -10.70 -8.24 11.02
N TYR A 256 -11.60 -9.20 11.29
CA TYR A 256 -13.05 -8.99 11.11
C TYR A 256 -13.60 -7.90 12.04
N LEU A 257 -13.16 -7.85 13.30
CA LEU A 257 -13.57 -6.81 14.25
C LEU A 257 -13.20 -5.42 13.73
N PHE A 258 -11.94 -5.23 13.36
CA PHE A 258 -11.46 -3.95 12.84
C PHE A 258 -12.08 -3.61 11.48
N SER A 259 -12.29 -4.61 10.61
CA SER A 259 -13.01 -4.42 9.34
C SER A 259 -14.43 -3.94 9.56
N PHE A 260 -15.14 -4.49 10.55
CA PHE A 260 -16.49 -4.06 10.88
C PHE A 260 -16.51 -2.60 11.36
N ILE A 261 -15.64 -2.24 12.32
CA ILE A 261 -15.53 -0.86 12.83
C ILE A 261 -15.16 0.11 11.69
N PHE A 262 -14.21 -0.28 10.85
CA PHE A 262 -13.82 0.51 9.70
C PHE A 262 -14.96 0.70 8.70
N THR A 263 -15.72 -0.36 8.42
CA THR A 263 -16.89 -0.31 7.52
C THR A 263 -17.96 0.62 8.06
N LEU A 264 -18.18 0.67 9.39
CA LEU A 264 -19.07 1.65 10.02
C LEU A 264 -18.62 3.09 9.75
N ALA A 265 -17.32 3.36 9.83
CA ALA A 265 -16.77 4.71 9.60
C ALA A 265 -16.90 5.12 8.12
N ILE A 266 -16.48 4.23 7.20
CA ILE A 266 -16.43 4.58 5.77
C ILE A 266 -17.81 4.64 5.13
N SER A 267 -18.74 3.77 5.53
CA SER A 267 -20.13 3.84 5.08
C SER A 267 -20.86 5.07 5.60
N GLY A 268 -20.54 5.49 6.83
CA GLY A 268 -21.00 6.77 7.36
C GLY A 268 -20.51 7.97 6.55
N LEU A 269 -19.24 7.96 6.09
CA LEU A 269 -18.70 8.98 5.20
C LEU A 269 -19.44 9.00 3.86
N GLY A 270 -19.73 7.83 3.28
CA GLY A 270 -20.55 7.71 2.09
C GLY A 270 -21.95 8.33 2.30
N LEU A 271 -22.57 8.10 3.45
CA LEU A 271 -23.83 8.70 3.82
C LEU A 271 -23.74 10.23 3.94
N VAL A 272 -22.70 10.76 4.60
CA VAL A 272 -22.47 12.21 4.68
C VAL A 272 -22.43 12.82 3.29
N LEU A 273 -21.59 12.30 2.40
CA LEU A 273 -21.42 12.83 1.04
C LEU A 273 -22.71 12.70 0.22
N SER A 274 -23.48 11.60 0.39
CA SER A 274 -24.76 11.41 -0.27
C SER A 274 -25.81 12.46 0.16
N ASN A 275 -25.72 12.96 1.39
CA ASN A 275 -26.64 14.00 1.87
C ASN A 275 -26.47 15.31 1.12
N TYR A 276 -25.25 15.66 0.72
CA TYR A 276 -24.92 16.88 -0.04
C TYR A 276 -25.07 16.72 -1.56
N ALA A 277 -24.99 15.51 -2.09
CA ALA A 277 -25.17 15.24 -3.50
C ALA A 277 -26.65 15.29 -3.90
N GLN A 278 -26.93 15.96 -5.05
CA GLN A 278 -28.28 16.05 -5.63
C GLN A 278 -28.48 15.09 -6.80
N SER A 279 -27.41 14.75 -7.51
CA SER A 279 -27.43 13.82 -8.63
C SER A 279 -26.42 12.67 -8.42
N TYR A 280 -26.69 11.56 -9.10
CA TYR A 280 -25.77 10.40 -9.11
C TYR A 280 -24.38 10.79 -9.58
N GLN A 281 -24.30 11.59 -10.65
CA GLN A 281 -23.02 12.06 -11.18
C GLN A 281 -22.24 12.92 -10.17
N GLN A 282 -22.93 13.82 -9.48
CA GLN A 282 -22.31 14.63 -8.41
C GLN A 282 -21.79 13.75 -7.27
N ALA A 283 -22.56 12.73 -6.87
CA ALA A 283 -22.12 11.78 -5.84
C ALA A 283 -20.85 11.03 -6.27
N VAL A 284 -20.77 10.57 -7.52
CA VAL A 284 -19.59 9.90 -8.07
C VAL A 284 -18.35 10.80 -7.95
N PHE A 285 -18.43 12.06 -8.42
CA PHE A 285 -17.29 12.98 -8.36
C PHE A 285 -16.87 13.32 -6.92
N MET A 286 -17.84 13.59 -6.04
CA MET A 286 -17.56 13.89 -4.64
C MET A 286 -16.88 12.69 -3.95
N MET A 287 -17.46 11.51 -4.08
CA MET A 287 -16.90 10.28 -3.50
C MET A 287 -15.50 9.98 -4.04
N PHE A 288 -15.32 10.07 -5.35
CA PHE A 288 -14.02 9.86 -6.00
C PHE A 288 -12.96 10.80 -5.44
N PHE A 289 -13.26 12.10 -5.37
CA PHE A 289 -12.34 13.10 -4.85
C PHE A 289 -11.91 12.80 -3.40
N PHE A 290 -12.87 12.59 -2.51
CA PHE A 290 -12.58 12.32 -1.10
C PHE A 290 -11.84 10.99 -0.91
N ILE A 291 -12.30 9.91 -1.54
CA ILE A 291 -11.67 8.60 -1.39
C ILE A 291 -10.26 8.59 -1.98
N MET A 292 -10.01 9.26 -3.10
CA MET A 292 -8.66 9.37 -3.67
C MET A 292 -7.70 10.07 -2.72
N ILE A 293 -8.11 11.17 -2.08
CA ILE A 293 -7.28 11.84 -1.06
C ILE A 293 -7.01 10.89 0.10
N LEU A 294 -8.05 10.23 0.61
CA LEU A 294 -7.89 9.27 1.71
C LEU A 294 -6.92 8.14 1.36
N ILE A 295 -6.99 7.58 0.15
CA ILE A 295 -6.10 6.51 -0.32
C ILE A 295 -4.67 7.02 -0.45
N LEU A 296 -4.44 8.16 -1.09
CA LEU A 296 -3.09 8.71 -1.29
C LEU A 296 -2.41 9.05 0.03
N MET A 297 -3.17 9.55 1.01
CA MET A 297 -2.65 9.94 2.33
C MET A 297 -2.67 8.80 3.36
N SER A 298 -3.11 7.59 2.97
CA SER A 298 -3.27 6.46 3.90
C SER A 298 -1.99 5.70 4.22
N GLY A 299 -0.92 5.89 3.46
CA GLY A 299 0.27 5.04 3.56
C GLY A 299 0.20 3.74 2.75
N LEU A 300 -0.77 3.63 1.82
CA LEU A 300 -0.93 2.44 0.98
C LEU A 300 0.26 2.28 0.03
N TYR A 301 0.58 3.31 -0.74
CA TYR A 301 1.63 3.28 -1.75
C TYR A 301 3.00 3.66 -1.19
N THR A 302 3.07 4.70 -0.37
CA THR A 302 4.30 5.16 0.28
C THR A 302 4.17 5.01 1.79
N PRO A 303 5.20 4.55 2.51
CA PRO A 303 5.15 4.47 3.97
C PRO A 303 4.76 5.81 4.57
N PHE A 304 3.81 5.81 5.53
CA PHE A 304 3.30 7.04 6.15
C PHE A 304 4.40 7.88 6.77
N THR A 305 5.39 7.24 7.39
CA THR A 305 6.55 7.89 8.01
C THR A 305 7.48 8.59 7.02
N SER A 306 7.45 8.21 5.74
CA SER A 306 8.26 8.83 4.68
C SER A 306 7.58 10.03 4.02
N MET A 307 6.33 10.33 4.40
CA MET A 307 5.60 11.48 3.88
C MET A 307 6.06 12.79 4.53
N PRO A 308 5.96 13.93 3.85
CA PRO A 308 6.23 15.23 4.45
C PRO A 308 5.24 15.52 5.61
N PRO A 309 5.62 16.34 6.61
CA PRO A 309 4.82 16.55 7.83
C PRO A 309 3.38 17.01 7.58
N TRP A 310 3.16 17.88 6.58
CA TRP A 310 1.81 18.33 6.22
C TRP A 310 0.92 17.18 5.73
N ALA A 311 1.49 16.24 4.94
CA ALA A 311 0.76 15.07 4.45
C ALA A 311 0.47 14.06 5.57
N GLN A 312 1.40 13.90 6.52
CA GLN A 312 1.17 13.08 7.72
C GLN A 312 0.04 13.66 8.57
N THR A 313 -0.03 14.99 8.71
CA THR A 313 -1.12 15.64 9.44
C THR A 313 -2.47 15.37 8.78
N ILE A 314 -2.59 15.58 7.46
CA ILE A 314 -3.83 15.29 6.71
C ILE A 314 -4.17 13.80 6.78
N GLY A 315 -3.19 12.92 6.58
CA GLY A 315 -3.39 11.48 6.62
C GLY A 315 -3.82 10.96 7.99
N SER A 316 -3.48 11.65 9.08
CA SER A 316 -3.96 11.31 10.42
C SER A 316 -5.48 11.48 10.60
N PHE A 317 -6.13 12.28 9.75
CA PHE A 317 -7.59 12.39 9.67
C PHE A 317 -8.21 11.35 8.73
N SER A 318 -7.46 10.35 8.28
CA SER A 318 -7.96 9.27 7.44
C SER A 318 -8.16 7.99 8.24
N PRO A 319 -9.37 7.41 8.27
CA PRO A 319 -9.59 6.11 8.89
C PRO A 319 -8.84 4.98 8.17
N LEU A 320 -8.53 5.16 6.87
CA LEU A 320 -7.78 4.17 6.07
C LEU A 320 -6.39 3.92 6.63
N LYS A 321 -5.67 4.97 7.04
CA LYS A 321 -4.34 4.85 7.64
C LYS A 321 -4.34 3.85 8.79
N TYR A 322 -5.26 4.03 9.74
CA TYR A 322 -5.32 3.20 10.94
C TYR A 322 -5.65 1.75 10.63
N PHE A 323 -6.57 1.53 9.68
CA PHE A 323 -6.94 0.17 9.32
C PHE A 323 -5.87 -0.52 8.46
N ILE A 324 -5.15 0.20 7.58
CA ILE A 324 -3.98 -0.34 6.87
C ILE A 324 -2.88 -0.75 7.86
N ASP A 325 -2.61 0.07 8.88
CA ASP A 325 -1.64 -0.26 9.92
C ASP A 325 -2.05 -1.52 10.68
N VAL A 326 -3.33 -1.65 11.07
CA VAL A 326 -3.87 -2.87 11.69
C VAL A 326 -3.68 -4.08 10.79
N MET A 327 -4.07 -3.99 9.53
CA MET A 327 -3.95 -5.09 8.57
C MET A 327 -2.50 -5.54 8.42
N ARG A 328 -1.55 -4.62 8.30
CA ARG A 328 -0.12 -4.94 8.23
C ARG A 328 0.39 -5.56 9.54
N CYS A 329 0.00 -5.02 10.70
CA CYS A 329 0.41 -5.56 11.98
C CYS A 329 -0.12 -6.98 12.20
N VAL A 330 -1.38 -7.26 11.88
CA VAL A 330 -1.97 -8.59 12.05
C VAL A 330 -1.41 -9.57 11.02
N TYR A 331 -1.29 -9.17 9.75
CA TYR A 331 -0.80 -10.07 8.69
C TYR A 331 0.68 -10.39 8.80
N LEU A 332 1.52 -9.39 9.11
CA LEU A 332 2.98 -9.55 9.07
C LEU A 332 3.60 -9.81 10.44
N LYS A 333 3.08 -9.14 11.49
CA LYS A 333 3.67 -9.20 12.83
C LYS A 333 2.95 -10.17 13.76
N GLY A 334 1.69 -10.54 13.44
CA GLY A 334 0.87 -11.35 14.33
C GLY A 334 0.37 -10.60 15.57
N SER A 335 0.28 -9.28 15.50
CA SER A 335 -0.09 -8.42 16.62
C SER A 335 -1.45 -8.77 17.24
N ASN A 336 -1.52 -8.69 18.57
CA ASN A 336 -2.73 -8.89 19.35
C ASN A 336 -3.57 -7.60 19.44
N ILE A 337 -4.85 -7.74 19.83
CA ILE A 337 -5.79 -6.61 19.98
C ILE A 337 -5.25 -5.55 20.93
N VAL A 338 -4.56 -5.94 22.00
CA VAL A 338 -4.00 -5.04 23.02
C VAL A 338 -2.95 -4.09 22.42
N GLU A 339 -2.13 -4.60 21.49
CA GLU A 339 -1.12 -3.79 20.78
C GLU A 339 -1.75 -2.80 19.80
N LEU A 340 -2.99 -3.05 19.37
CA LEU A 340 -3.73 -2.29 18.38
C LEU A 340 -4.76 -1.33 18.99
N LEU A 341 -4.75 -1.17 20.33
CA LEU A 341 -5.68 -0.27 21.02
C LEU A 341 -5.65 1.18 20.52
N PRO A 342 -4.50 1.79 20.19
CA PRO A 342 -4.47 3.14 19.65
C PRO A 342 -5.25 3.26 18.33
N GLN A 343 -5.10 2.27 17.43
CA GLN A 343 -5.82 2.23 16.16
C GLN A 343 -7.32 1.98 16.38
N LEU A 344 -7.67 1.15 17.36
CA LEU A 344 -9.06 0.89 17.75
C LEU A 344 -9.76 2.17 18.20
N TYR A 345 -9.15 2.91 19.12
CA TYR A 345 -9.73 4.17 19.63
C TYR A 345 -9.86 5.23 18.54
N ALA A 346 -8.85 5.32 17.65
CA ALA A 346 -8.92 6.21 16.51
C ALA A 346 -10.11 5.87 15.59
N LEU A 347 -10.26 4.59 15.21
CA LEU A 347 -11.37 4.15 14.36
C LEU A 347 -12.73 4.34 15.03
N LEU A 348 -12.87 4.05 16.31
CA LEU A 348 -14.10 4.32 17.07
C LEU A 348 -14.42 5.82 17.10
N GLY A 349 -13.42 6.67 17.27
CA GLY A 349 -13.58 8.12 17.15
C GLY A 349 -14.14 8.54 15.80
N PHE A 350 -13.60 7.98 14.69
CA PHE A 350 -14.14 8.22 13.35
C PHE A 350 -15.59 7.73 13.20
N VAL A 351 -15.91 6.56 13.73
CA VAL A 351 -17.29 6.04 13.71
C VAL A 351 -18.24 7.03 14.37
N VAL A 352 -17.90 7.51 15.56
CA VAL A 352 -18.76 8.46 16.29
C VAL A 352 -18.91 9.78 15.54
N VAL A 353 -17.79 10.39 15.13
CA VAL A 353 -17.79 11.69 14.47
C VAL A 353 -18.55 11.65 13.14
N VAL A 354 -18.20 10.69 12.28
CA VAL A 354 -18.76 10.62 10.93
C VAL A 354 -20.24 10.23 10.94
N ASN A 355 -20.64 9.25 11.75
CA ASN A 355 -22.05 8.86 11.81
C ASN A 355 -22.93 9.90 12.50
N THR A 356 -22.41 10.61 13.51
CA THR A 356 -23.13 11.75 14.11
C THR A 356 -23.35 12.84 13.06
N TRP A 357 -22.29 13.18 12.28
CA TRP A 357 -22.41 14.13 11.17
C TRP A 357 -23.42 13.65 10.11
N ALA A 358 -23.39 12.36 9.76
CA ALA A 358 -24.32 11.77 8.81
C ALA A 358 -25.79 11.93 9.27
N ILE A 359 -26.05 11.68 10.54
CA ILE A 359 -27.42 11.80 11.11
C ILE A 359 -27.86 13.28 11.15
N LEU A 360 -26.97 14.19 11.58
CA LEU A 360 -27.27 15.62 11.69
C LEU A 360 -27.45 16.29 10.31
N SER A 361 -26.64 15.89 9.32
CA SER A 361 -26.74 16.42 7.95
C SER A 361 -27.96 15.91 7.19
N TYR A 362 -28.55 14.78 7.62
CA TYR A 362 -29.74 14.24 6.99
C TYR A 362 -30.97 15.09 7.31
N ARG A 363 -31.43 15.88 6.32
CA ARG A 363 -32.64 16.71 6.43
C ARG A 363 -33.81 15.98 5.80
N LYS A 364 -34.81 15.65 6.61
CA LYS A 364 -36.14 15.27 6.12
C LYS A 364 -36.75 16.56 5.60
N LYS A 365 -36.97 16.69 4.27
CA LYS A 365 -37.77 17.81 3.73
C LYS A 365 -39.19 17.56 4.13
N ASN A 366 -39.74 18.45 4.95
CA ASN A 366 -41.19 18.52 5.23
C ASN A 366 -41.93 19.07 4.01
#